data_d37eec2e31d7cad1ddce9717cc329957
#
_entry.id   d37eec2e31d7cad1ddce9717cc329957
#
_cell.length_a   1.000
_cell.length_b   1.000
_cell.length_c   1.000
_cell.angle_alpha   90.00
_cell.angle_beta   90.00
_cell.angle_gamma   90.00
#
_symmetry.space_group_name_H-M   'P 1'
#
loop_
_entity.id
_entity.type
_entity.pdbx_description
1 polymer ?
#
loop_
_entity_poly.entity_id
_entity_poly.type
_entity_poly.pdbx_seq_one_letter_code
_entity_poly.pdbx_strand_id
1 'polypeptide(L)'
;DIEAGFSEADFIVEKSYKTEQTHQGYIEPHACLASVNPDGTGELWVTTQGHFVFRNVCASLLGMDVAKLKVTSSEIGGGFGGKTHVWAEPIALALSRKANRPVKLVMSREEVFRASGPTSSTSIDVKLGAKKNGEITAGQVELRYQGGAFPGTWAMLGCMTAFACYDIKNQQSVGYDVIV
;
A
#
# COMPACT_ATOMS: atom_id res chain seq x y z
N ASP A 1 -0.88 24.14 -18.63
CA ASP A 1 -1.38 23.60 -19.91
C ASP A 1 -0.33 22.65 -20.49
N ILE A 2 -0.64 21.37 -20.61
CA ILE A 2 0.33 20.33 -21.00
C ILE A 2 0.75 20.47 -22.48
N GLU A 3 -0.18 20.81 -23.36
CA GLU A 3 0.10 20.99 -24.79
C GLU A 3 0.99 22.22 -25.04
N ALA A 4 0.73 23.32 -24.32
CA ALA A 4 1.59 24.51 -24.36
C ALA A 4 3.01 24.16 -23.90
N GLY A 5 3.14 23.40 -22.81
CA GLY A 5 4.45 22.97 -22.30
C GLY A 5 5.23 22.09 -23.27
N PHE A 6 4.57 21.19 -24.00
CA PHE A 6 5.22 20.39 -25.04
C PHE A 6 5.60 21.24 -26.29
N SER A 7 4.79 22.25 -26.63
CA SER A 7 5.11 23.14 -27.77
C SER A 7 6.35 24.02 -27.54
N GLU A 8 6.71 24.26 -26.27
CA GLU A 8 7.92 25.02 -25.90
C GLU A 8 9.19 24.16 -25.87
N ALA A 9 9.08 22.85 -25.99
CA ALA A 9 10.19 21.93 -25.87
C ALA A 9 11.05 21.90 -27.15
N ASP A 10 12.38 21.90 -27.00
CA ASP A 10 13.30 21.60 -28.10
C ASP A 10 13.42 20.09 -28.35
N PHE A 11 13.18 19.27 -27.31
CA PHE A 11 13.26 17.83 -27.36
C PHE A 11 12.06 17.21 -26.63
N ILE A 12 11.52 16.14 -27.22
CA ILE A 12 10.49 15.31 -26.58
C ILE A 12 11.03 13.89 -26.52
N VAL A 13 10.91 13.28 -25.32
CA VAL A 13 11.27 11.88 -25.08
C VAL A 13 10.04 11.15 -24.58
N GLU A 14 9.72 10.04 -25.22
CA GLU A 14 8.64 9.12 -24.81
C GLU A 14 9.24 7.75 -24.50
N LYS A 15 8.86 7.16 -23.35
CA LYS A 15 9.29 5.81 -22.96
C LYS A 15 8.21 5.09 -22.17
N SER A 16 8.14 3.78 -22.38
CA SER A 16 7.31 2.86 -21.62
C SER A 16 8.17 1.98 -20.73
N TYR A 17 7.70 1.74 -19.51
CA TYR A 17 8.33 0.88 -18.50
C TYR A 17 7.32 -0.11 -17.98
N LYS A 18 7.80 -1.27 -17.53
CA LYS A 18 6.99 -2.28 -16.85
C LYS A 18 7.72 -2.79 -15.63
N THR A 19 6.96 -3.09 -14.57
CA THR A 19 7.45 -3.82 -13.41
C THR A 19 6.60 -5.05 -13.19
N GLU A 20 7.23 -6.12 -12.71
CA GLU A 20 6.52 -7.34 -12.34
C GLU A 20 5.94 -7.23 -10.93
N GLN A 21 5.00 -8.11 -10.61
CA GLN A 21 4.56 -8.32 -9.23
C GLN A 21 5.72 -8.86 -8.39
N THR A 22 5.99 -8.23 -7.28
CA THR A 22 7.08 -8.63 -6.40
C THR A 22 6.64 -8.53 -4.94
N HIS A 23 6.89 -9.58 -4.14
CA HIS A 23 6.69 -9.48 -2.71
C HIS A 23 7.70 -8.50 -2.11
N GLN A 24 7.29 -7.67 -1.13
CA GLN A 24 8.12 -6.63 -0.53
C GLN A 24 9.39 -7.16 0.16
N GLY A 25 9.41 -8.45 0.51
CA GLY A 25 10.60 -9.12 1.02
C GLY A 25 11.12 -8.64 2.37
N TYR A 26 10.25 -8.03 3.21
CA TYR A 26 10.64 -7.58 4.56
C TYR A 26 11.11 -8.76 5.41
N ILE A 27 12.18 -8.54 6.19
CA ILE A 27 12.82 -9.61 6.99
C ILE A 27 11.91 -10.06 8.13
N GLU A 28 11.25 -9.13 8.82
CA GLU A 28 10.32 -9.45 9.90
C GLU A 28 9.01 -10.04 9.35
N PRO A 29 8.62 -11.29 9.71
CA PRO A 29 7.33 -11.85 9.36
C PRO A 29 6.16 -11.08 10.00
N HIS A 30 4.94 -11.34 9.56
CA HIS A 30 3.75 -10.87 10.25
C HIS A 30 3.62 -11.55 11.61
N ALA A 31 3.39 -10.77 12.64
CA ALA A 31 3.19 -11.25 14.00
C ALA A 31 2.19 -10.38 14.73
N CYS A 32 1.34 -11.01 15.53
CA CYS A 32 0.42 -10.32 16.42
C CYS A 32 0.17 -11.11 17.72
N LEU A 33 -0.21 -10.39 18.77
CA LEU A 33 -0.74 -10.93 20.03
C LEU A 33 -2.11 -10.29 20.27
N ALA A 34 -3.14 -11.10 20.40
CA ALA A 34 -4.51 -10.66 20.67
C ALA A 34 -4.97 -11.11 22.06
N SER A 35 -5.67 -10.24 22.77
CA SER A 35 -6.34 -10.55 24.03
C SER A 35 -7.73 -9.94 24.03
N VAL A 36 -8.76 -10.77 24.10
CA VAL A 36 -10.17 -10.36 24.16
C VAL A 36 -10.77 -10.81 25.49
N ASN A 37 -11.35 -9.85 26.20
CA ASN A 37 -11.97 -10.07 27.51
C ASN A 37 -13.44 -10.51 27.36
N PRO A 38 -14.04 -11.15 28.41
CA PRO A 38 -15.44 -11.56 28.40
C PRO A 38 -16.45 -10.41 28.22
N ASP A 39 -16.08 -9.19 28.60
CA ASP A 39 -16.90 -7.97 28.45
C ASP A 39 -16.90 -7.42 27.00
N GLY A 40 -16.17 -8.08 26.10
CA GLY A 40 -16.04 -7.70 24.69
C GLY A 40 -15.01 -6.63 24.42
N THR A 41 -14.23 -6.18 25.42
CA THR A 41 -13.05 -5.35 25.18
C THR A 41 -11.90 -6.20 24.68
N GLY A 42 -11.00 -5.62 23.86
CA GLY A 42 -9.86 -6.33 23.34
C GLY A 42 -8.64 -5.45 23.14
N GLU A 43 -7.49 -6.09 23.17
CA GLU A 43 -6.22 -5.46 22.79
C GLU A 43 -5.46 -6.34 21.79
N LEU A 44 -4.90 -5.68 20.78
CA LEU A 44 -4.09 -6.28 19.72
C LEU A 44 -2.75 -5.58 19.68
N TRP A 45 -1.67 -6.30 19.91
CA TRP A 45 -0.29 -5.85 19.64
C TRP A 45 0.15 -6.43 18.30
N VAL A 46 0.63 -5.58 17.42
CA VAL A 46 0.90 -5.99 16.03
C VAL A 46 1.99 -5.14 15.40
N THR A 47 2.77 -5.75 14.50
CA THR A 47 3.72 -5.04 13.65
C THR A 47 2.97 -4.50 12.43
N THR A 48 2.59 -3.23 12.44
CA THR A 48 1.76 -2.61 11.40
C THR A 48 2.22 -1.20 11.05
N GLN A 49 2.01 -0.81 9.80
CA GLN A 49 2.21 0.56 9.30
C GLN A 49 0.99 1.46 9.52
N GLY A 50 -0.13 0.95 10.07
CA GLY A 50 -1.37 1.70 10.23
C GLY A 50 -2.31 1.13 11.30
N HIS A 51 -1.99 1.28 12.58
CA HIS A 51 -2.76 0.69 13.68
C HIS A 51 -4.24 1.11 13.72
N PHE A 52 -4.59 2.31 13.27
CA PHE A 52 -6.00 2.74 13.18
C PHE A 52 -6.77 2.00 12.08
N VAL A 53 -6.13 1.70 10.95
CA VAL A 53 -6.71 0.88 9.88
C VAL A 53 -6.97 -0.52 10.41
N PHE A 54 -5.98 -1.13 11.07
CA PHE A 54 -6.11 -2.45 11.68
C PHE A 54 -7.25 -2.50 12.70
N ARG A 55 -7.36 -1.47 13.56
CA ARG A 55 -8.46 -1.37 14.51
C ARG A 55 -9.83 -1.39 13.84
N ASN A 56 -10.02 -0.53 12.85
CA ASN A 56 -11.30 -0.40 12.17
C ASN A 56 -11.68 -1.67 11.41
N VAL A 57 -10.74 -2.26 10.67
CA VAL A 57 -10.98 -3.47 9.88
C VAL A 57 -11.24 -4.67 10.79
N CYS A 58 -10.42 -4.89 11.81
CA CYS A 58 -10.61 -6.01 12.76
C CYS A 58 -11.93 -5.88 13.52
N ALA A 59 -12.27 -4.68 14.00
CA ALA A 59 -13.54 -4.46 14.70
C ALA A 59 -14.73 -4.74 13.79
N SER A 60 -14.71 -4.26 12.54
CA SER A 60 -15.76 -4.51 11.56
C SER A 60 -15.93 -6.00 11.25
N LEU A 61 -14.83 -6.72 10.96
CA LEU A 61 -14.86 -8.15 10.63
C LEU A 61 -15.37 -9.02 11.78
N LEU A 62 -15.15 -8.60 13.04
CA LEU A 62 -15.54 -9.38 14.22
C LEU A 62 -16.83 -8.90 14.85
N GLY A 63 -17.51 -7.90 14.28
CA GLY A 63 -18.71 -7.30 14.86
C GLY A 63 -18.46 -6.68 16.23
N MET A 64 -17.27 -6.12 16.46
CA MET A 64 -16.90 -5.44 17.70
C MET A 64 -17.14 -3.93 17.57
N ASP A 65 -17.51 -3.30 18.67
CA ASP A 65 -17.45 -1.85 18.74
C ASP A 65 -15.99 -1.40 18.62
N VAL A 66 -15.71 -0.49 17.71
CA VAL A 66 -14.37 0.04 17.47
C VAL A 66 -13.75 0.69 18.74
N ALA A 67 -14.60 1.28 19.59
CA ALA A 67 -14.17 1.87 20.86
C ALA A 67 -13.68 0.83 21.89
N LYS A 68 -14.09 -0.45 21.72
CA LYS A 68 -13.70 -1.56 22.58
C LYS A 68 -12.43 -2.28 22.14
N LEU A 69 -11.88 -1.95 20.97
CA LEU A 69 -10.64 -2.54 20.48
C LEU A 69 -9.49 -1.53 20.53
N LYS A 70 -8.49 -1.82 21.35
CA LYS A 70 -7.22 -1.09 21.34
C LYS A 70 -6.22 -1.82 20.43
N VAL A 71 -5.56 -1.10 19.53
CA VAL A 71 -4.46 -1.64 18.72
C VAL A 71 -3.19 -0.88 19.05
N THR A 72 -2.19 -1.62 19.50
CA THR A 72 -0.88 -1.10 19.86
C THR A 72 0.12 -1.56 18.82
N SER A 73 0.72 -0.61 18.09
CA SER A 73 1.80 -0.89 17.16
C SER A 73 3.10 -1.13 17.94
N SER A 74 3.82 -2.19 17.59
CA SER A 74 5.21 -2.40 17.98
C SER A 74 6.17 -1.81 16.94
N GLU A 75 7.47 -1.84 17.21
CA GLU A 75 8.49 -1.55 16.21
C GLU A 75 8.37 -2.51 15.03
N ILE A 76 8.67 -2.03 13.81
CA ILE A 76 8.48 -2.78 12.58
C ILE A 76 9.82 -3.07 11.93
N GLY A 77 10.12 -4.36 11.71
CA GLY A 77 11.29 -4.83 10.98
C GLY A 77 11.09 -4.87 9.46
N GLY A 78 10.55 -3.78 8.91
CA GLY A 78 10.21 -3.61 7.50
C GLY A 78 8.75 -3.92 7.19
N GLY A 79 8.20 -3.22 6.20
CA GLY A 79 6.82 -3.41 5.74
C GLY A 79 6.66 -3.03 4.27
N PHE A 80 7.23 -1.87 3.86
CA PHE A 80 7.26 -1.39 2.47
C PHE A 80 5.88 -1.44 1.79
N GLY A 81 4.82 -1.09 2.56
CA GLY A 81 3.43 -1.20 2.13
C GLY A 81 2.75 -2.55 2.45
N GLY A 82 3.49 -3.62 2.66
CA GLY A 82 2.94 -4.96 2.92
C GLY A 82 2.28 -5.14 4.29
N LYS A 83 2.55 -4.23 5.25
CA LYS A 83 1.95 -4.25 6.59
C LYS A 83 0.92 -3.13 6.79
N THR A 84 0.30 -2.66 5.73
CA THR A 84 -0.83 -1.72 5.77
C THR A 84 -2.20 -2.41 5.82
N HIS A 85 -2.26 -3.70 5.49
CA HIS A 85 -3.47 -4.53 5.46
C HIS A 85 -3.44 -5.59 6.54
N VAL A 86 -4.63 -6.00 7.01
CA VAL A 86 -4.78 -7.08 8.00
C VAL A 86 -4.65 -8.45 7.32
N TRP A 87 -4.02 -9.40 8.02
CA TRP A 87 -3.84 -10.78 7.55
C TRP A 87 -4.27 -11.78 8.63
N ALA A 88 -3.43 -12.01 9.64
CA ALA A 88 -3.68 -12.97 10.71
C ALA A 88 -4.40 -12.37 11.93
N GLU A 89 -4.46 -11.05 12.03
CA GLU A 89 -4.94 -10.35 13.22
C GLU A 89 -6.41 -10.62 13.55
N PRO A 90 -7.36 -10.61 12.59
CA PRO A 90 -8.75 -10.97 12.88
C PRO A 90 -8.88 -12.41 13.38
N ILE A 91 -8.04 -13.31 12.87
CA ILE A 91 -8.03 -14.73 13.29
C ILE A 91 -7.54 -14.82 14.73
N ALA A 92 -6.45 -14.11 15.08
CA ALA A 92 -5.92 -14.09 16.46
C ALA A 92 -6.96 -13.56 17.46
N LEU A 93 -7.66 -12.47 17.11
CA LEU A 93 -8.73 -11.91 17.93
C LEU A 93 -9.92 -12.87 18.08
N ALA A 94 -10.36 -13.50 17.00
CA ALA A 94 -11.43 -14.49 17.03
C ALA A 94 -11.07 -15.70 17.89
N LEU A 95 -9.85 -16.20 17.77
CA LEU A 95 -9.35 -17.33 18.57
C LEU A 95 -9.20 -16.93 20.04
N SER A 96 -8.71 -15.73 20.36
CA SER A 96 -8.63 -15.24 21.72
C SER A 96 -10.02 -15.15 22.38
N ARG A 97 -10.99 -14.60 21.65
CA ARG A 97 -12.39 -14.55 22.12
C ARG A 97 -12.96 -15.95 22.39
N LYS A 98 -12.72 -16.89 21.47
CA LYS A 98 -13.21 -18.27 21.61
C LYS A 98 -12.53 -19.03 22.75
N ALA A 99 -11.23 -18.86 22.90
CA ALA A 99 -10.42 -19.56 23.92
C ALA A 99 -10.47 -18.88 25.31
N ASN A 100 -10.98 -17.65 25.38
CA ASN A 100 -10.92 -16.79 26.57
C ASN A 100 -9.49 -16.68 27.15
N ARG A 101 -8.52 -16.54 26.27
CA ARG A 101 -7.07 -16.45 26.57
C ARG A 101 -6.35 -15.60 25.53
N PRO A 102 -5.22 -14.99 25.85
CA PRO A 102 -4.36 -14.37 24.85
C PRO A 102 -3.90 -15.39 23.79
N VAL A 103 -3.88 -14.95 22.55
CA VAL A 103 -3.43 -15.76 21.39
C VAL A 103 -2.36 -15.00 20.63
N LYS A 104 -1.21 -15.62 20.45
CA LYS A 104 -0.13 -15.13 19.59
C LYS A 104 -0.13 -15.90 18.27
N LEU A 105 -0.11 -15.17 17.16
CA LEU A 105 0.14 -15.72 15.83
C LEU A 105 1.41 -15.11 15.25
N VAL A 106 2.23 -15.96 14.65
CA VAL A 106 3.44 -15.56 13.92
C VAL A 106 3.45 -16.36 12.64
N MET A 107 3.49 -15.68 11.49
CA MET A 107 3.63 -16.33 10.21
C MET A 107 5.05 -16.86 10.01
N SER A 108 5.20 -18.05 9.48
CA SER A 108 6.46 -18.50 8.92
C SER A 108 6.83 -17.70 7.66
N ARG A 109 8.05 -17.78 7.20
CA ARG A 109 8.47 -17.13 5.95
C ARG A 109 7.65 -17.60 4.75
N GLU A 110 7.36 -18.90 4.71
CA GLU A 110 6.54 -19.49 3.65
C GLU A 110 5.12 -18.94 3.67
N GLU A 111 4.50 -18.84 4.86
CA GLU A 111 3.15 -18.28 5.00
C GLU A 111 3.10 -16.80 4.61
N VAL A 112 4.12 -16.00 4.95
CA VAL A 112 4.21 -14.61 4.49
C VAL A 112 4.16 -14.53 2.96
N PHE A 113 4.93 -15.35 2.25
CA PHE A 113 4.94 -15.33 0.79
C PHE A 113 3.67 -15.87 0.15
N ARG A 114 2.96 -16.79 0.81
CA ARG A 114 1.73 -17.39 0.29
C ARG A 114 0.46 -16.63 0.65
N ALA A 115 0.42 -16.02 1.84
CA ALA A 115 -0.79 -15.47 2.42
C ALA A 115 -0.82 -13.94 2.47
N SER A 116 0.28 -13.25 2.22
CA SER A 116 0.30 -11.79 2.08
C SER A 116 0.54 -11.39 0.62
N GLY A 117 -0.07 -10.26 0.21
CA GLY A 117 -0.06 -9.86 -1.18
C GLY A 117 1.26 -9.26 -1.65
N PRO A 118 1.60 -9.43 -2.95
CA PRO A 118 2.70 -8.73 -3.59
C PRO A 118 2.38 -7.25 -3.83
N THR A 119 3.38 -6.48 -4.23
CA THR A 119 3.16 -5.20 -4.88
C THR A 119 2.47 -5.40 -6.24
N SER A 120 1.71 -4.42 -6.69
CA SER A 120 1.14 -4.44 -8.04
C SER A 120 2.22 -4.48 -9.10
N SER A 121 2.01 -5.23 -10.17
CA SER A 121 2.73 -4.96 -11.41
C SER A 121 2.27 -3.63 -11.99
N THR A 122 3.14 -2.95 -12.73
CA THR A 122 2.82 -1.65 -13.31
C THR A 122 3.21 -1.57 -14.79
N SER A 123 2.43 -0.78 -15.55
CA SER A 123 2.83 -0.29 -16.87
C SER A 123 2.80 1.23 -16.80
N ILE A 124 3.91 1.85 -17.21
CA ILE A 124 4.14 3.27 -17.05
C ILE A 124 4.57 3.85 -18.39
N ASP A 125 3.78 4.77 -18.94
CA ASP A 125 4.13 5.53 -20.13
C ASP A 125 4.48 6.96 -19.71
N VAL A 126 5.68 7.41 -20.07
CA VAL A 126 6.21 8.74 -19.70
C VAL A 126 6.56 9.51 -20.96
N LYS A 127 6.15 10.78 -20.98
CA LYS A 127 6.51 11.75 -21.99
C LYS A 127 7.06 13.00 -21.32
N LEU A 128 8.26 13.43 -21.69
CA LEU A 128 8.94 14.62 -21.17
C LEU A 128 9.32 15.56 -22.32
N GLY A 129 9.07 16.85 -22.13
CA GLY A 129 9.53 17.91 -22.98
C GLY A 129 10.62 18.73 -22.27
N ALA A 130 11.72 19.03 -22.95
CA ALA A 130 12.80 19.81 -22.39
C ALA A 130 13.43 20.76 -23.41
N LYS A 131 13.97 21.89 -22.93
CA LYS A 131 14.79 22.81 -23.72
C LYS A 131 16.26 22.37 -23.77
N LYS A 132 17.02 22.92 -24.70
CA LYS A 132 18.48 22.67 -24.84
C LYS A 132 19.28 23.03 -23.58
N ASN A 133 18.79 23.96 -22.78
CA ASN A 133 19.45 24.37 -21.51
C ASN A 133 19.15 23.41 -20.35
N GLY A 134 18.34 22.35 -20.57
CA GLY A 134 17.98 21.36 -19.55
C GLY A 134 16.71 21.71 -18.75
N GLU A 135 16.03 22.80 -19.04
CA GLU A 135 14.74 23.14 -18.44
C GLU A 135 13.65 22.16 -18.92
N ILE A 136 12.93 21.50 -17.99
CA ILE A 136 11.81 20.64 -18.31
C ILE A 136 10.56 21.50 -18.49
N THR A 137 10.00 21.53 -19.69
CA THR A 137 8.83 22.35 -20.05
C THR A 137 7.52 21.62 -19.81
N ALA A 138 7.50 20.31 -19.97
CA ALA A 138 6.31 19.46 -19.79
C ALA A 138 6.67 18.08 -19.28
N GLY A 139 5.78 17.50 -18.45
CA GLY A 139 5.85 16.13 -18.00
C GLY A 139 4.47 15.49 -18.04
N GLN A 140 4.32 14.38 -18.74
CA GLN A 140 3.11 13.59 -18.79
C GLN A 140 3.41 12.15 -18.40
N VAL A 141 2.59 11.56 -17.54
CA VAL A 141 2.71 10.15 -17.16
C VAL A 141 1.34 9.48 -17.13
N GLU A 142 1.29 8.29 -17.67
CA GLU A 142 0.17 7.38 -17.55
C GLU A 142 0.60 6.13 -16.79
N LEU A 143 -0.07 5.85 -15.68
CA LEU A 143 0.26 4.77 -14.74
C LEU A 143 -0.87 3.76 -14.73
N ARG A 144 -0.58 2.49 -15.01
CA ARG A 144 -1.52 1.38 -14.88
C ARG A 144 -1.00 0.44 -13.81
N TYR A 145 -1.80 0.25 -12.74
CA TYR A 145 -1.48 -0.63 -11.64
C TYR A 145 -2.41 -1.83 -11.65
N GLN A 146 -1.86 -3.02 -11.56
CA GLN A 146 -2.64 -4.25 -11.46
C GLN A 146 -3.34 -4.31 -10.08
N GLY A 147 -4.66 -4.27 -10.07
CA GLY A 147 -5.50 -4.31 -8.88
C GLY A 147 -5.84 -5.73 -8.42
N GLY A 148 -5.67 -6.73 -9.28
CA GLY A 148 -6.11 -8.10 -8.98
C GLY A 148 -7.63 -8.18 -8.78
N ALA A 149 -8.06 -9.01 -7.85
CA ALA A 149 -9.48 -9.24 -7.56
C ALA A 149 -10.17 -8.05 -6.85
N PHE A 150 -9.41 -7.15 -6.27
CA PHE A 150 -9.93 -6.02 -5.49
C PHE A 150 -9.35 -4.71 -6.00
N PRO A 151 -10.20 -3.70 -6.33
CA PRO A 151 -9.74 -2.36 -6.68
C PRO A 151 -9.12 -1.66 -5.46
N GLY A 152 -8.35 -0.63 -5.70
CA GLY A 152 -7.74 0.19 -4.65
C GLY A 152 -6.23 0.05 -4.58
N THR A 153 -5.58 0.09 -5.74
CA THR A 153 -4.12 0.12 -5.85
C THR A 153 -3.55 1.46 -5.39
N TRP A 154 -2.23 1.57 -5.41
CA TRP A 154 -1.50 2.81 -5.12
C TRP A 154 -1.42 3.78 -6.32
N ALA A 155 -2.27 3.61 -7.35
CA ALA A 155 -2.27 4.45 -8.56
C ALA A 155 -2.39 5.95 -8.24
N MET A 156 -3.23 6.33 -7.26
CA MET A 156 -3.35 7.72 -6.81
C MET A 156 -2.02 8.26 -6.25
N LEU A 157 -1.35 7.50 -5.38
CA LEU A 157 -0.05 7.90 -4.83
C LEU A 157 1.03 7.93 -5.91
N GLY A 158 0.98 7.01 -6.87
CA GLY A 158 1.84 7.04 -8.05
C GLY A 158 1.70 8.34 -8.82
N CYS A 159 0.48 8.80 -9.09
CA CYS A 159 0.21 10.08 -9.74
C CYS A 159 0.74 11.27 -8.94
N MET A 160 0.52 11.27 -7.62
CA MET A 160 0.98 12.36 -6.75
C MET A 160 2.50 12.47 -6.68
N THR A 161 3.21 11.35 -6.81
CA THR A 161 4.67 11.31 -6.61
C THR A 161 5.47 11.27 -7.91
N ALA A 162 4.85 11.03 -9.06
CA ALA A 162 5.52 10.84 -10.34
C ALA A 162 6.53 11.95 -10.68
N PHE A 163 6.16 13.19 -10.43
CA PHE A 163 7.01 14.36 -10.69
C PHE A 163 7.36 15.17 -9.44
N ALA A 164 7.12 14.63 -8.24
CA ALA A 164 7.23 15.38 -6.98
C ALA A 164 8.63 15.95 -6.69
N CYS A 165 9.69 15.37 -7.27
CA CYS A 165 11.07 15.85 -7.10
C CYS A 165 11.54 16.81 -8.21
N TYR A 166 10.65 17.21 -9.12
CA TYR A 166 10.97 18.11 -10.23
C TYR A 166 10.09 19.36 -10.20
N ASP A 167 10.67 20.50 -10.58
CA ASP A 167 9.93 21.75 -10.81
C ASP A 167 9.44 21.81 -12.27
N ILE A 168 8.27 21.20 -12.53
CA ILE A 168 7.65 21.14 -13.85
C ILE A 168 6.35 21.95 -13.82
N LYS A 169 6.30 23.06 -14.53
CA LYS A 169 5.12 23.96 -14.56
C LYS A 169 3.90 23.31 -15.24
N ASN A 170 4.14 22.53 -16.31
CA ASN A 170 3.10 21.88 -17.09
C ASN A 170 3.22 20.37 -16.88
N GLN A 171 2.39 19.79 -15.98
CA GLN A 171 2.42 18.38 -15.70
C GLN A 171 1.03 17.77 -15.72
N GLN A 172 0.95 16.51 -16.14
CA GLN A 172 -0.25 15.70 -16.13
C GLN A 172 0.09 14.27 -15.68
N SER A 173 -0.64 13.77 -14.69
CA SER A 173 -0.52 12.39 -14.25
C SER A 173 -1.90 11.73 -14.27
N VAL A 174 -2.00 10.59 -14.95
CA VAL A 174 -3.23 9.79 -15.03
C VAL A 174 -2.93 8.39 -14.52
N GLY A 175 -3.75 7.90 -13.60
CA GLY A 175 -3.58 6.58 -12.99
C GLY A 175 -4.81 5.71 -13.17
N TYR A 176 -4.58 4.43 -13.45
CA TYR A 176 -5.62 3.42 -13.62
C TYR A 176 -5.42 2.26 -12.66
N ASP A 177 -6.50 1.84 -12.00
CA ASP A 177 -6.64 0.52 -11.40
C ASP A 177 -7.06 -0.46 -12.49
N VAL A 178 -6.22 -1.45 -12.76
CA VAL A 178 -6.50 -2.49 -13.77
C VAL A 178 -6.95 -3.76 -13.05
N ILE A 179 -8.20 -4.09 -13.22
CA ILE A 179 -8.80 -5.34 -12.70
C ILE A 179 -8.44 -6.48 -13.65
N VAL A 180 -7.86 -7.57 -13.11
CA VAL A 180 -7.41 -8.74 -13.85
C VAL A 180 -7.83 -10.03 -13.14
#